data_a48e6eb2fc73224749c4718544a17e30
#
_entry.id   a48e6eb2fc73224749c4718544a17e30
#
_cell.length_a   1.000
_cell.length_b   1.000
_cell.length_c   1.000
_cell.angle_alpha   90.00
_cell.angle_beta   90.00
_cell.angle_gamma   90.00
#
_symmetry.space_group_name_H-M   'P 1'
#
loop_
_entity.id
_entity.type
_entity.pdbx_description
1 polymer ?
#
loop_
_entity_poly.entity_id
_entity_poly.type
_entity_poly.pdbx_seq_one_letter_code
_entity_poly.pdbx_strand_id
1 'polypeptide(L)'
;RWIISLSTVLVATLLIFQVAHARTAKPMLHGKHWIAITGKPLAATTGAMILHQGGNAVDSACAMLAATSTMFDVLSWGGETQVLIYNPNTGKVIGINALGVAPTGATAEFFRSRGLPYPPQYGPLAAVTPGTPGGLMVMLAEFGTMSLAEVLAPAMELAAGYPMEAQTVDSIERLKEEIKKWLYSKQLFLTHAGKEREDPAMGEIFRPD
;
A
#
# COMPACT_ATOMS: atom_id res chain seq x y z
N ARG A 1 -10.05 -24.04 -52.39
CA ARG A 1 -10.54 -22.79 -51.70
C ARG A 1 -10.67 -22.97 -50.20
N TRP A 2 -11.22 -24.11 -49.70
CA TRP A 2 -11.43 -24.36 -48.26
C TRP A 2 -10.11 -24.57 -47.47
N ILE A 3 -9.06 -25.13 -48.08
CA ILE A 3 -7.76 -25.38 -47.44
C ILE A 3 -7.02 -24.09 -47.16
N ILE A 4 -7.14 -23.07 -48.03
CA ILE A 4 -6.54 -21.76 -47.84
C ILE A 4 -7.22 -21.01 -46.68
N SER A 5 -8.52 -21.16 -46.50
CA SER A 5 -9.28 -20.56 -45.42
C SER A 5 -8.91 -21.15 -44.04
N LEU A 6 -8.66 -22.46 -44.00
CA LEU A 6 -8.28 -23.14 -42.73
C LEU A 6 -6.89 -22.75 -42.24
N SER A 7 -5.92 -22.65 -43.19
CA SER A 7 -4.55 -22.21 -42.89
C SER A 7 -4.51 -20.75 -42.49
N THR A 8 -5.33 -19.89 -43.07
CA THR A 8 -5.41 -18.48 -42.69
C THR A 8 -5.98 -18.29 -41.29
N VAL A 9 -7.02 -19.06 -40.92
CA VAL A 9 -7.59 -19.07 -39.58
C VAL A 9 -6.58 -19.61 -38.54
N LEU A 10 -5.84 -20.67 -38.86
CA LEU A 10 -4.83 -21.24 -37.97
C LEU A 10 -3.68 -20.26 -37.71
N VAL A 11 -3.19 -19.56 -38.74
CA VAL A 11 -2.14 -18.53 -38.62
C VAL A 11 -2.64 -17.33 -37.81
N ALA A 12 -3.89 -16.88 -38.02
CA ALA A 12 -4.49 -15.80 -37.25
C ALA A 12 -4.65 -16.18 -35.77
N THR A 13 -5.04 -17.43 -35.48
CA THR A 13 -5.18 -17.93 -34.10
C THR A 13 -3.81 -18.04 -33.42
N LEU A 14 -2.76 -18.48 -34.12
CA LEU A 14 -1.40 -18.54 -33.61
C LEU A 14 -0.81 -17.15 -33.32
N LEU A 15 -1.12 -16.15 -34.16
CA LEU A 15 -0.70 -14.77 -33.94
C LEU A 15 -1.41 -14.12 -32.72
N ILE A 16 -2.67 -14.45 -32.50
CA ILE A 16 -3.43 -13.95 -31.31
C ILE A 16 -2.87 -14.56 -30.02
N PHE A 17 -2.46 -15.84 -30.04
CA PHE A 17 -1.84 -16.49 -28.87
C PHE A 17 -0.45 -15.92 -28.53
N GLN A 18 0.28 -15.36 -29.47
CA GLN A 18 1.59 -14.74 -29.21
C GLN A 18 1.47 -13.37 -28.51
N VAL A 19 0.36 -12.65 -28.70
CA VAL A 19 0.14 -11.35 -28.06
C VAL A 19 -0.26 -11.48 -26.57
N ALA A 20 -0.75 -12.66 -26.14
CA ALA A 20 -1.19 -12.90 -24.78
C ALA A 20 -0.06 -13.10 -23.74
N HIS A 21 1.20 -13.07 -24.14
CA HIS A 21 2.34 -13.14 -23.24
C HIS A 21 2.98 -11.77 -23.00
N ALA A 22 2.17 -10.77 -22.68
CA ALA A 22 2.67 -9.51 -22.14
C ALA A 22 3.27 -9.79 -20.74
N ARG A 23 4.50 -10.29 -20.70
CA ARG A 23 5.29 -10.30 -19.47
C ARG A 23 5.64 -8.85 -19.16
N THR A 24 5.05 -8.29 -18.13
CA THR A 24 5.55 -7.07 -17.51
C THR A 24 6.94 -7.41 -16.93
N ALA A 25 7.97 -7.31 -17.76
CA ALA A 25 9.33 -7.41 -17.30
C ALA A 25 9.66 -6.11 -16.57
N LYS A 26 9.55 -6.12 -15.24
CA LYS A 26 10.11 -5.02 -14.45
C LYS A 26 11.63 -5.06 -14.61
N PRO A 27 12.28 -3.92 -14.88
CA PRO A 27 13.74 -3.91 -15.00
C PRO A 27 14.37 -4.32 -13.66
N MET A 28 15.48 -5.06 -13.74
CA MET A 28 16.29 -5.34 -12.58
C MET A 28 16.94 -4.04 -12.12
N LEU A 29 16.71 -3.65 -10.87
CA LEU A 29 17.28 -2.45 -10.28
C LEU A 29 18.56 -2.80 -9.52
N HIS A 30 19.63 -2.07 -9.80
CA HIS A 30 20.90 -2.18 -9.10
C HIS A 30 21.25 -0.85 -8.45
N GLY A 31 21.48 -0.86 -7.15
CA GLY A 31 21.98 0.29 -6.41
C GLY A 31 23.42 0.05 -5.96
N LYS A 32 24.33 1.02 -6.15
CA LYS A 32 25.70 0.95 -5.63
C LYS A 32 25.74 1.26 -4.13
N HIS A 33 24.92 2.19 -3.68
CA HIS A 33 24.96 2.72 -2.30
C HIS A 33 23.69 2.38 -1.53
N TRP A 34 22.52 2.45 -2.18
CA TRP A 34 21.23 2.17 -1.56
C TRP A 34 20.19 1.78 -2.61
N ILE A 35 19.12 1.15 -2.14
CA ILE A 35 17.89 0.90 -2.91
C ILE A 35 16.71 1.21 -1.97
N ALA A 36 15.70 1.92 -2.50
CA ALA A 36 14.42 2.15 -1.85
C ALA A 36 13.31 1.48 -2.69
N ILE A 37 12.62 0.51 -2.12
CA ILE A 37 11.60 -0.29 -2.83
C ILE A 37 10.33 -0.40 -1.98
N THR A 38 9.20 -0.12 -2.61
CA THR A 38 7.86 -0.42 -2.07
C THR A 38 6.90 -0.70 -3.23
N GLY A 39 5.72 -1.23 -2.94
CA GLY A 39 4.66 -1.48 -3.92
C GLY A 39 4.08 -0.20 -4.54
N LYS A 40 4.33 0.96 -3.95
CA LYS A 40 3.84 2.28 -4.39
C LYS A 40 5.01 3.12 -4.92
N PRO A 41 5.08 3.42 -6.23
CA PRO A 41 6.21 4.16 -6.81
C PRO A 41 6.47 5.53 -6.15
N LEU A 42 5.42 6.29 -5.84
CA LEU A 42 5.56 7.59 -5.17
C LEU A 42 6.12 7.42 -3.75
N ALA A 43 5.70 6.40 -3.00
CA ALA A 43 6.27 6.11 -1.70
C ALA A 43 7.74 5.67 -1.79
N ALA A 44 8.14 4.92 -2.82
CA ALA A 44 9.55 4.60 -3.06
C ALA A 44 10.38 5.87 -3.32
N THR A 45 9.80 6.84 -4.02
CA THR A 45 10.45 8.15 -4.25
C THR A 45 10.72 8.88 -2.93
N THR A 46 9.78 8.85 -1.97
CA THR A 46 10.02 9.49 -0.66
C THR A 46 11.23 8.86 0.06
N GLY A 47 11.35 7.54 0.03
CA GLY A 47 12.52 6.85 0.60
C GLY A 47 13.83 7.25 -0.07
N ALA A 48 13.83 7.37 -1.40
CA ALA A 48 14.99 7.84 -2.15
C ALA A 48 15.37 9.29 -1.80
N MET A 49 14.38 10.17 -1.61
CA MET A 49 14.60 11.57 -1.18
C MET A 49 15.29 11.63 0.19
N ILE A 50 14.81 10.85 1.16
CA ILE A 50 15.40 10.77 2.50
C ILE A 50 16.88 10.30 2.43
N LEU A 51 17.16 9.25 1.66
CA LEU A 51 18.53 8.76 1.46
C LEU A 51 19.44 9.81 0.78
N HIS A 52 18.91 10.57 -0.18
CA HIS A 52 19.63 11.65 -0.84
C HIS A 52 19.92 12.82 0.10
N GLN A 53 19.05 13.08 1.07
CA GLN A 53 19.23 14.11 2.11
C GLN A 53 20.18 13.68 3.22
N GLY A 54 20.72 12.46 3.19
CA GLY A 54 21.68 11.95 4.16
C GLY A 54 21.07 11.11 5.28
N GLY A 55 19.77 10.83 5.24
CA GLY A 55 19.13 9.89 6.13
C GLY A 55 19.62 8.45 5.92
N ASN A 56 19.51 7.63 6.93
CA ASN A 56 19.87 6.22 6.87
C ASN A 56 18.74 5.34 6.32
N ALA A 57 18.96 4.02 6.25
CA ALA A 57 17.97 3.08 5.74
C ALA A 57 16.69 3.03 6.59
N VAL A 58 16.77 3.30 7.89
CA VAL A 58 15.61 3.33 8.80
C VAL A 58 14.80 4.60 8.58
N ASP A 59 15.44 5.77 8.46
CA ASP A 59 14.75 7.02 8.11
C ASP A 59 13.99 6.88 6.80
N SER A 60 14.64 6.30 5.80
CA SER A 60 14.02 6.00 4.49
C SER A 60 12.82 5.05 4.60
N ALA A 61 12.96 3.97 5.37
CA ALA A 61 11.89 3.01 5.58
C ALA A 61 10.69 3.64 6.31
N CYS A 62 10.93 4.48 7.32
CA CYS A 62 9.90 5.24 8.02
C CYS A 62 9.15 6.19 7.08
N ALA A 63 9.87 6.91 6.22
CA ALA A 63 9.25 7.80 5.23
C ALA A 63 8.40 7.03 4.21
N MET A 64 8.90 5.90 3.71
CA MET A 64 8.13 5.03 2.80
C MET A 64 6.90 4.45 3.47
N LEU A 65 7.00 4.02 4.73
CA LEU A 65 5.89 3.50 5.53
C LEU A 65 4.80 4.56 5.69
N ALA A 66 5.17 5.78 6.10
CA ALA A 66 4.26 6.89 6.24
C ALA A 66 3.60 7.26 4.91
N ALA A 67 4.40 7.37 3.83
CA ALA A 67 3.90 7.69 2.50
C ALA A 67 2.93 6.63 1.97
N THR A 68 3.23 5.34 2.15
CA THR A 68 2.32 4.26 1.74
C THR A 68 1.00 4.33 2.49
N SER A 69 1.02 4.73 3.76
CA SER A 69 -0.18 4.86 4.59
C SER A 69 -1.11 6.01 4.14
N THR A 70 -0.65 6.96 3.32
CA THR A 70 -1.50 8.00 2.70
C THR A 70 -2.19 7.54 1.42
N MET A 71 -1.82 6.36 0.92
CA MET A 71 -2.34 5.81 -0.32
C MET A 71 -3.35 4.71 -0.04
N PHE A 72 -4.26 4.45 -0.98
CA PHE A 72 -5.13 3.29 -0.89
C PHE A 72 -4.30 2.00 -1.04
N ASP A 73 -4.01 1.34 0.09
CA ASP A 73 -3.25 0.10 0.16
C ASP A 73 -3.77 -0.76 1.32
N VAL A 74 -3.28 -2.00 1.41
CA VAL A 74 -3.53 -2.89 2.56
C VAL A 74 -2.89 -2.32 3.83
N LEU A 75 -1.69 -1.75 3.71
CA LEU A 75 -1.04 -1.02 4.79
C LEU A 75 -1.78 0.28 5.08
N SER A 76 -2.07 0.51 6.34
CA SER A 76 -2.69 1.76 6.79
C SER A 76 -2.04 2.27 8.09
N TRP A 77 -2.22 3.56 8.38
CA TRP A 77 -1.74 4.14 9.63
C TRP A 77 -2.37 3.49 10.86
N GLY A 78 -3.62 3.04 10.76
CA GLY A 78 -4.32 2.28 11.79
C GLY A 78 -4.01 0.79 11.82
N GLY A 79 -3.09 0.31 11.00
CA GLY A 79 -2.76 -1.10 10.84
C GLY A 79 -1.59 -1.56 11.68
N GLU A 80 -0.90 -2.54 11.14
CA GLU A 80 0.20 -3.26 11.78
C GLU A 80 1.47 -3.20 10.95
N THR A 81 2.62 -3.30 11.60
CA THR A 81 3.92 -3.27 10.95
C THR A 81 4.87 -4.27 11.59
N GLN A 82 5.58 -5.02 10.76
CA GLN A 82 6.67 -5.90 11.15
C GLN A 82 7.95 -5.44 10.44
N VAL A 83 9.06 -5.40 11.18
CA VAL A 83 10.31 -4.86 10.66
C VAL A 83 11.48 -5.76 11.01
N LEU A 84 12.41 -5.89 10.07
CA LEU A 84 13.74 -6.46 10.28
C LEU A 84 14.78 -5.42 9.92
N ILE A 85 15.68 -5.11 10.87
CA ILE A 85 16.75 -4.14 10.72
C ILE A 85 18.08 -4.88 10.89
N TYR A 86 18.90 -4.88 9.85
CA TYR A 86 20.30 -5.30 10.00
C TYR A 86 21.14 -4.14 10.52
N ASN A 87 21.77 -4.34 11.70
CA ASN A 87 22.69 -3.35 12.27
C ASN A 87 24.14 -3.75 11.95
N PRO A 88 24.83 -3.04 11.05
CA PRO A 88 26.19 -3.41 10.64
C PRO A 88 27.23 -3.24 11.75
N ASN A 89 26.99 -2.36 12.74
CA ASN A 89 27.91 -2.14 13.85
C ASN A 89 27.97 -3.34 14.81
N THR A 90 26.87 -4.08 14.92
CA THR A 90 26.77 -5.25 15.82
C THR A 90 26.72 -6.58 15.08
N GLY A 91 26.53 -6.54 13.75
CA GLY A 91 26.30 -7.72 12.90
C GLY A 91 24.96 -8.46 13.21
N LYS A 92 24.03 -7.82 13.94
CA LYS A 92 22.77 -8.44 14.36
C LYS A 92 21.61 -7.98 13.50
N VAL A 93 20.63 -8.87 13.33
CA VAL A 93 19.30 -8.55 12.82
C VAL A 93 18.38 -8.30 14.01
N ILE A 94 17.69 -7.17 13.99
CA ILE A 94 16.76 -6.74 15.03
C ILE A 94 15.37 -6.87 14.46
N GLY A 95 14.46 -7.56 15.15
CA GLY A 95 13.05 -7.64 14.82
C GLY A 95 12.24 -6.66 15.67
N ILE A 96 11.37 -5.89 15.02
CA ILE A 96 10.36 -5.07 15.69
C ILE A 96 8.99 -5.63 15.32
N ASN A 97 8.23 -6.00 16.35
CA ASN A 97 6.84 -6.41 16.21
C ASN A 97 5.93 -5.25 16.63
N ALA A 98 5.42 -4.54 15.65
CA ALA A 98 4.43 -3.48 15.81
C ALA A 98 3.06 -3.94 15.29
N LEU A 99 2.70 -5.19 15.56
CA LEU A 99 1.34 -5.68 15.41
C LEU A 99 0.46 -5.02 16.47
N GLY A 100 -0.71 -4.54 16.06
CA GLY A 100 -1.71 -4.10 17.00
C GLY A 100 -2.25 -5.27 17.82
N VAL A 101 -2.52 -5.04 19.07
CA VAL A 101 -3.21 -6.03 19.92
C VAL A 101 -4.73 -5.91 19.72
N ALA A 102 -5.46 -7.00 19.94
CA ALA A 102 -6.91 -6.94 20.00
C ALA A 102 -7.34 -6.01 21.14
N PRO A 103 -8.34 -5.14 20.95
CA PRO A 103 -8.95 -4.40 22.03
C PRO A 103 -9.43 -5.36 23.15
N THR A 104 -9.33 -4.95 24.42
CA THR A 104 -9.68 -5.80 25.57
C THR A 104 -11.10 -6.35 25.53
N GLY A 105 -12.04 -5.62 24.91
CA GLY A 105 -13.41 -6.08 24.71
C GLY A 105 -13.64 -7.01 23.52
N ALA A 106 -12.64 -7.22 22.65
CA ALA A 106 -12.74 -8.06 21.44
C ALA A 106 -12.52 -9.56 21.79
N THR A 107 -13.35 -10.08 22.68
CA THR A 107 -13.28 -11.48 23.10
C THR A 107 -14.04 -12.40 22.11
N ALA A 108 -13.72 -13.69 22.13
CA ALA A 108 -14.45 -14.68 21.34
C ALA A 108 -15.95 -14.71 21.68
N GLU A 109 -16.29 -14.49 22.96
CA GLU A 109 -17.67 -14.43 23.43
C GLU A 109 -18.41 -13.20 22.87
N PHE A 110 -17.73 -12.03 22.83
CA PHE A 110 -18.26 -10.81 22.23
C PHE A 110 -18.68 -11.03 20.76
N PHE A 111 -17.85 -11.67 19.96
CA PHE A 111 -18.18 -11.93 18.57
C PHE A 111 -19.27 -12.98 18.42
N ARG A 112 -19.20 -14.09 19.19
CA ARG A 112 -20.22 -15.16 19.14
C ARG A 112 -21.60 -14.66 19.56
N SER A 113 -21.69 -13.80 20.57
CA SER A 113 -22.96 -13.21 20.99
C SER A 113 -23.63 -12.35 19.91
N ARG A 114 -22.88 -11.93 18.90
CA ARG A 114 -23.34 -11.19 17.72
C ARG A 114 -23.55 -12.08 16.48
N GLY A 115 -23.48 -13.41 16.63
CA GLY A 115 -23.59 -14.35 15.53
C GLY A 115 -22.36 -14.40 14.63
N LEU A 116 -21.24 -13.87 15.08
CA LEU A 116 -19.97 -13.85 14.34
C LEU A 116 -19.03 -14.93 14.91
N PRO A 117 -18.64 -15.96 14.12
CA PRO A 117 -17.72 -16.99 14.61
C PRO A 117 -16.30 -16.47 14.81
N TYR A 118 -15.93 -15.37 14.17
CA TYR A 118 -14.66 -14.65 14.24
C TYR A 118 -14.88 -13.17 13.87
N PRO A 119 -13.89 -12.28 14.08
CA PRO A 119 -13.97 -10.89 13.65
C PRO A 119 -14.31 -10.77 12.17
N PRO A 120 -15.16 -9.81 11.76
CA PRO A 120 -15.48 -9.61 10.35
C PRO A 120 -14.26 -9.12 9.56
N GLN A 121 -14.30 -9.28 8.26
CA GLN A 121 -13.20 -8.84 7.37
C GLN A 121 -13.11 -7.31 7.27
N TYR A 122 -14.22 -6.61 7.39
CA TYR A 122 -14.32 -5.16 7.20
C TYR A 122 -15.11 -4.49 8.31
N GLY A 123 -14.89 -3.19 8.46
CA GLY A 123 -15.63 -2.33 9.37
C GLY A 123 -15.02 -2.22 10.77
N PRO A 124 -15.66 -1.46 11.66
CA PRO A 124 -15.10 -1.14 12.99
C PRO A 124 -14.78 -2.35 13.85
N LEU A 125 -15.52 -3.46 13.68
CA LEU A 125 -15.26 -4.69 14.44
C LEU A 125 -14.08 -5.52 13.92
N ALA A 126 -13.52 -5.15 12.78
CA ALA A 126 -12.28 -5.74 12.24
C ALA A 126 -11.02 -5.04 12.77
N ALA A 127 -11.18 -3.84 13.35
CA ALA A 127 -10.06 -3.00 13.74
C ALA A 127 -9.29 -3.58 14.93
N VAL A 128 -7.96 -3.53 14.85
CA VAL A 128 -7.04 -3.77 15.95
C VAL A 128 -6.57 -2.44 16.56
N THR A 129 -5.91 -2.46 17.70
CA THR A 129 -5.21 -1.28 18.21
C THR A 129 -4.08 -0.93 17.25
N PRO A 130 -3.99 0.33 16.75
CA PRO A 130 -2.97 0.72 15.78
C PRO A 130 -1.54 0.47 16.28
N GLY A 131 -0.80 -0.39 15.59
CA GLY A 131 0.60 -0.69 15.92
C GLY A 131 1.60 0.10 15.07
N THR A 132 1.24 0.42 13.82
CA THR A 132 2.13 1.11 12.86
C THR A 132 2.72 2.43 13.39
N PRO A 133 1.96 3.35 14.01
CA PRO A 133 2.52 4.60 14.53
C PRO A 133 3.57 4.34 15.62
N GLY A 134 3.28 3.43 16.55
CA GLY A 134 4.21 3.06 17.61
C GLY A 134 5.48 2.41 17.06
N GLY A 135 5.35 1.53 16.08
CA GLY A 135 6.48 0.90 15.39
C GLY A 135 7.37 1.91 14.68
N LEU A 136 6.79 2.85 13.95
CA LEU A 136 7.53 3.93 13.30
C LEU A 136 8.30 4.77 14.31
N MET A 137 7.67 5.15 15.41
CA MET A 137 8.32 5.94 16.47
C MET A 137 9.51 5.21 17.08
N VAL A 138 9.35 3.91 17.38
CA VAL A 138 10.45 3.09 17.92
C VAL A 138 11.58 2.94 16.90
N MET A 139 11.27 2.64 15.64
CA MET A 139 12.25 2.55 14.56
C MET A 139 13.09 3.83 14.48
N LEU A 140 12.41 4.97 14.42
CA LEU A 140 13.08 6.26 14.25
C LEU A 140 13.89 6.65 15.49
N ALA A 141 13.34 6.46 16.70
CA ALA A 141 14.02 6.81 17.94
C ALA A 141 15.28 5.97 18.24
N GLU A 142 15.23 4.68 17.92
CA GLU A 142 16.31 3.75 18.25
C GLU A 142 17.36 3.62 17.14
N PHE A 143 16.97 3.80 15.87
CA PHE A 143 17.81 3.48 14.73
C PHE A 143 17.84 4.56 13.64
N GLY A 144 16.98 5.59 13.72
CA GLY A 144 16.99 6.72 12.81
C GLY A 144 18.07 7.75 13.14
N THR A 145 18.29 8.65 12.20
CA THR A 145 19.24 9.78 12.31
C THR A 145 18.59 11.12 12.03
N MET A 146 17.39 11.11 11.44
CA MET A 146 16.62 12.31 11.11
C MET A 146 15.48 12.53 12.12
N SER A 147 14.99 13.75 12.19
CA SER A 147 13.82 14.08 13.01
C SER A 147 12.52 13.51 12.41
N LEU A 148 11.51 13.30 13.25
CA LEU A 148 10.20 12.87 12.81
C LEU A 148 9.59 13.83 11.77
N ALA A 149 9.79 15.14 11.94
CA ALA A 149 9.29 16.15 11.02
C ALA A 149 9.90 16.00 9.61
N GLU A 150 11.22 15.79 9.53
CA GLU A 150 11.91 15.57 8.25
C GLU A 150 11.44 14.27 7.57
N VAL A 151 11.31 13.19 8.32
CA VAL A 151 10.91 11.89 7.80
C VAL A 151 9.46 11.87 7.33
N LEU A 152 8.56 12.58 8.02
CA LEU A 152 7.14 12.63 7.66
C LEU A 152 6.81 13.68 6.58
N ALA A 153 7.69 14.66 6.33
CA ALA A 153 7.41 15.76 5.39
C ALA A 153 6.93 15.26 4.00
N PRO A 154 7.61 14.28 3.34
CA PRO A 154 7.15 13.80 2.03
C PRO A 154 5.78 13.09 2.09
N ALA A 155 5.47 12.40 3.18
CA ALA A 155 4.17 11.77 3.36
C ALA A 155 3.06 12.80 3.57
N MET A 156 3.34 13.89 4.26
CA MET A 156 2.41 15.01 4.43
C MET A 156 2.09 15.70 3.09
N GLU A 157 3.10 15.85 2.22
CA GLU A 157 2.88 16.36 0.86
C GLU A 157 1.96 15.44 0.04
N LEU A 158 2.16 14.12 0.15
CA LEU A 158 1.29 13.14 -0.52
C LEU A 158 -0.14 13.13 0.07
N ALA A 159 -0.28 13.34 1.38
CA ALA A 159 -1.59 13.47 2.03
C ALA A 159 -2.36 14.70 1.51
N ALA A 160 -1.67 15.81 1.25
CA ALA A 160 -2.27 17.01 0.67
C ALA A 160 -2.72 16.81 -0.80
N GLY A 161 -2.25 15.76 -1.46
CA GLY A 161 -2.73 15.33 -2.77
C GLY A 161 -1.66 14.68 -3.65
N TYR A 162 -2.02 13.58 -4.28
CA TYR A 162 -1.15 12.88 -5.24
C TYR A 162 -1.95 12.36 -6.44
N PRO A 163 -1.32 12.17 -7.61
CA PRO A 163 -2.00 11.62 -8.78
C PRO A 163 -2.29 10.12 -8.56
N MET A 164 -3.57 9.75 -8.68
CA MET A 164 -4.03 8.39 -8.48
C MET A 164 -3.43 7.46 -9.55
N GLU A 165 -2.88 6.34 -9.13
CA GLU A 165 -2.31 5.33 -10.02
C GLU A 165 -3.35 4.30 -10.48
N ALA A 166 -3.16 3.73 -11.66
CA ALA A 166 -4.11 2.79 -12.28
C ALA A 166 -4.45 1.61 -11.38
N GLN A 167 -3.45 1.00 -10.72
CA GLN A 167 -3.68 -0.14 -9.84
C GLN A 167 -4.60 0.19 -8.66
N THR A 168 -4.47 1.40 -8.11
CA THR A 168 -5.32 1.89 -7.01
C THR A 168 -6.75 2.13 -7.51
N VAL A 169 -6.91 2.78 -8.66
CA VAL A 169 -8.20 2.99 -9.32
C VAL A 169 -8.93 1.66 -9.53
N ASP A 170 -8.25 0.67 -10.13
CA ASP A 170 -8.82 -0.66 -10.35
C ASP A 170 -9.17 -1.39 -9.04
N SER A 171 -8.42 -1.13 -7.99
CA SER A 171 -8.70 -1.73 -6.67
C SER A 171 -9.92 -1.10 -6.00
N ILE A 172 -10.08 0.21 -6.09
CA ILE A 172 -11.27 0.92 -5.60
C ILE A 172 -12.51 0.45 -6.35
N GLU A 173 -12.44 0.37 -7.70
CA GLU A 173 -13.57 -0.10 -8.51
C GLU A 173 -13.97 -1.54 -8.16
N ARG A 174 -13.02 -2.45 -7.97
CA ARG A 174 -13.32 -3.83 -7.55
C ARG A 174 -13.97 -3.91 -6.17
N LEU A 175 -13.61 -3.01 -5.26
CA LEU A 175 -14.13 -2.98 -3.88
C LEU A 175 -15.30 -2.02 -3.71
N LYS A 176 -15.79 -1.39 -4.78
CA LYS A 176 -16.80 -0.35 -4.75
C LYS A 176 -18.04 -0.71 -3.94
N GLU A 177 -18.59 -1.90 -4.15
CA GLU A 177 -19.80 -2.32 -3.43
C GLU A 177 -19.56 -2.56 -1.93
N GLU A 178 -18.33 -2.93 -1.54
CA GLU A 178 -17.95 -2.99 -0.13
C GLU A 178 -17.74 -1.59 0.46
N ILE A 179 -17.05 -0.72 -0.28
CA ILE A 179 -16.80 0.68 0.11
C ILE A 179 -18.12 1.43 0.35
N LYS A 180 -19.13 1.20 -0.48
CA LYS A 180 -20.47 1.82 -0.34
C LYS A 180 -21.17 1.52 0.98
N LYS A 181 -20.83 0.43 1.66
CA LYS A 181 -21.43 0.08 2.95
C LYS A 181 -20.96 0.97 4.10
N TRP A 182 -19.86 1.70 3.91
CA TRP A 182 -19.19 2.50 4.94
C TRP A 182 -19.22 3.97 4.56
N LEU A 183 -19.90 4.78 5.35
CA LEU A 183 -20.14 6.19 5.04
C LEU A 183 -18.86 6.97 4.70
N TYR A 184 -17.86 6.90 5.57
CA TYR A 184 -16.61 7.65 5.38
C TYR A 184 -15.74 7.10 4.25
N SER A 185 -15.67 5.78 4.11
CA SER A 185 -14.97 5.16 2.98
C SER A 185 -15.61 5.53 1.64
N LYS A 186 -16.94 5.55 1.58
CA LYS A 186 -17.67 6.01 0.40
C LYS A 186 -17.37 7.47 0.06
N GLN A 187 -17.39 8.35 1.06
CA GLN A 187 -17.11 9.78 0.86
C GLN A 187 -15.66 10.00 0.38
N LEU A 188 -14.71 9.24 0.92
CA LEU A 188 -13.30 9.37 0.59
C LEU A 188 -12.97 8.81 -0.79
N PHE A 189 -13.40 7.60 -1.10
CA PHE A 189 -12.93 6.84 -2.27
C PHE A 189 -13.86 6.91 -3.49
N LEU A 190 -15.12 7.30 -3.32
CA LEU A 190 -16.08 7.41 -4.42
C LEU A 190 -16.41 8.89 -4.69
N THR A 191 -15.42 9.60 -5.23
CA THR A 191 -15.48 11.06 -5.45
C THR A 191 -16.44 11.49 -6.54
N HIS A 192 -16.87 10.56 -7.41
CA HIS A 192 -17.78 10.80 -8.54
C HIS A 192 -19.16 10.13 -8.36
N ALA A 193 -19.75 10.27 -7.17
CA ALA A 193 -21.03 9.66 -6.83
C ALA A 193 -22.09 9.85 -7.91
N GLY A 194 -22.76 8.73 -8.30
CA GLY A 194 -23.83 8.74 -9.31
C GLY A 194 -23.37 8.75 -10.76
N LYS A 195 -22.06 8.71 -11.03
CA LYS A 195 -21.51 8.49 -12.37
C LYS A 195 -21.33 6.99 -12.65
N GLU A 196 -21.11 6.61 -13.91
CA GLU A 196 -20.82 5.24 -14.31
C GLU A 196 -19.59 4.69 -13.56
N ARG A 197 -18.52 5.49 -13.47
CA ARG A 197 -17.42 5.28 -12.55
C ARG A 197 -17.52 6.28 -11.40
N GLU A 198 -17.59 5.75 -10.19
CA GLU A 198 -17.68 6.56 -8.98
C GLU A 198 -16.31 6.77 -8.31
N ASP A 199 -15.32 5.97 -8.67
CA ASP A 199 -13.94 6.06 -8.22
C ASP A 199 -13.17 7.20 -8.93
N PRO A 200 -12.06 7.71 -8.37
CA PRO A 200 -11.20 8.66 -9.03
C PRO A 200 -10.64 8.12 -10.36
N ALA A 201 -10.42 8.98 -11.32
CA ALA A 201 -9.76 8.62 -12.57
C ALA A 201 -8.24 8.46 -12.36
N MET A 202 -7.59 7.65 -13.21
CA MET A 202 -6.13 7.60 -13.25
C MET A 202 -5.53 8.97 -13.54
N GLY A 203 -4.57 9.40 -12.73
CA GLY A 203 -3.95 10.73 -12.81
C GLY A 203 -4.75 11.84 -12.13
N GLU A 204 -5.97 11.59 -11.68
CA GLU A 204 -6.74 12.55 -10.87
C GLU A 204 -6.04 12.75 -9.53
N ILE A 205 -6.04 14.00 -9.03
CA ILE A 205 -5.46 14.32 -7.73
C ILE A 205 -6.39 13.83 -6.63
N PHE A 206 -5.94 12.82 -5.93
CA PHE A 206 -6.61 12.29 -4.76
C PHE A 206 -6.04 12.92 -3.49
N ARG A 207 -6.92 13.34 -2.58
CA ARG A 207 -6.59 13.98 -1.30
C ARG A 207 -7.19 13.13 -0.18
N PRO A 208 -6.35 12.38 0.55
CA PRO A 208 -6.83 11.52 1.63
C PRO A 208 -7.07 12.25 2.96
N ASP A 209 -6.73 13.54 3.09
CA ASP A 209 -6.93 14.38 4.26
C ASP A 209 -8.34 15.02 4.35
#